data_626e749cdc3cffb1b811a31c1474a335
#
_entry.id   626e749cdc3cffb1b811a31c1474a335
#
_cell.length_a   1.000
_cell.length_b   1.000
_cell.length_c   1.000
_cell.angle_alpha   90.00
_cell.angle_beta   90.00
_cell.angle_gamma   90.00
#
_symmetry.space_group_name_H-M   'P 1'
#
loop_
_entity.id
_entity.type
_entity.pdbx_description
1 polymer ?
#
loop_
_entity_poly.entity_id
_entity_poly.type
_entity_poly.pdbx_seq_one_letter_code
_entity_poly.pdbx_strand_id
1 'polypeptide(L)'
;EEYNQNTKKGRIKMADLKNFFKKGELIPAIVQDVYSGEVLMLAYMNEESMAKTIETGYTWFWSRSRQELWNKGATSGHVQKVVEIYGDCDDDTLLVKVEQTGAACHTGNRTCFFNRIK
;
A
#
# COMPACT_ATOMS: atom_id res chain seq x y z
N GLU A 1 -24.26 2.88 3.79
CA GLU A 1 -23.83 2.93 3.80
C GLU A 1 -23.26 2.78 3.42
N GLU A 2 -23.07 2.89 3.36
CA GLU A 2 -22.38 2.97 3.26
C GLU A 2 -21.38 2.99 3.27
N TYR A 3 -21.00 3.57 3.54
CA TYR A 3 -19.89 3.54 3.67
C TYR A 3 -19.72 3.65 4.73
N ASN A 4 -20.42 3.58 5.22
CA ASN A 4 -20.34 3.81 6.11
C ASN A 4 -19.87 3.44 6.84
N GLN A 5 -19.85 3.70 7.13
CA GLN A 5 -19.47 3.51 7.88
C GLN A 5 -19.62 2.70 8.56
N ASN A 6 -20.26 2.35 8.76
CA ASN A 6 -20.38 1.70 9.25
C ASN A 6 -20.51 0.68 9.20
N THR A 7 -20.84 0.44 8.92
CA THR A 7 -20.89 -0.17 8.73
C THR A 7 -20.47 -0.79 8.48
N LYS A 8 -20.54 -0.75 8.21
CA LYS A 8 -19.89 -0.94 7.85
C LYS A 8 -19.28 -0.48 7.79
N LYS A 9 -19.27 -0.43 8.36
CA LYS A 9 -18.41 0.24 7.89
C LYS A 9 -17.58 0.04 6.89
N GLY A 10 -17.57 0.75 6.44
CA GLY A 10 -17.42 0.28 5.45
C GLY A 10 -16.34 0.24 4.60
N ARG A 11 -16.23 -0.87 4.05
CA ARG A 11 -15.21 -1.08 3.04
C ARG A 11 -15.74 -0.61 1.71
N ILE A 12 -14.87 -0.02 0.88
CA ILE A 12 -15.26 0.40 -0.45
C ILE A 12 -15.36 -0.83 -1.36
N LYS A 13 -16.16 -0.70 -2.39
CA LYS A 13 -16.32 -1.76 -3.39
C LYS A 13 -15.20 -1.67 -4.43
N MET A 14 -14.86 -2.80 -5.02
CA MET A 14 -13.84 -2.85 -6.08
C MET A 14 -14.14 -1.90 -7.22
N ALA A 15 -15.42 -1.76 -7.59
CA ALA A 15 -15.81 -0.86 -8.67
C ALA A 15 -15.51 0.60 -8.37
N ASP A 16 -15.32 0.94 -7.08
CA ASP A 16 -15.07 2.32 -6.67
C ASP A 16 -13.59 2.67 -6.55
N LEU A 17 -12.70 1.72 -6.82
CA LEU A 17 -11.26 1.95 -6.72
C LEU A 17 -10.80 3.08 -7.64
N LYS A 18 -11.43 3.23 -8.79
CA LYS A 18 -11.08 4.27 -9.74
C LYS A 18 -11.22 5.67 -9.15
N ASN A 19 -12.00 5.83 -8.08
CA ASN A 19 -12.18 7.12 -7.43
C ASN A 19 -10.87 7.66 -6.83
N PHE A 20 -9.93 6.76 -6.52
CA PHE A 20 -8.62 7.15 -5.99
C PHE A 20 -7.68 7.64 -7.08
N PHE A 21 -8.07 7.53 -8.35
CA PHE A 21 -7.20 7.86 -9.47
C PHE A 21 -7.74 9.03 -10.30
N LYS A 22 -8.62 9.85 -9.70
CA LYS A 22 -9.18 11.01 -10.40
C LYS A 22 -8.17 12.12 -10.62
N LYS A 23 -7.16 12.22 -9.74
CA LYS A 23 -6.14 13.26 -9.81
C LYS A 23 -4.90 12.83 -10.57
N GLY A 24 -4.77 11.54 -10.89
CA GLY A 24 -3.64 11.01 -11.63
C GLY A 24 -3.67 9.51 -11.68
N GLU A 25 -2.84 8.93 -12.53
CA GLU A 25 -2.78 7.49 -12.73
C GLU A 25 -2.09 6.75 -11.59
N LEU A 26 -1.27 7.46 -10.83
CA LEU A 26 -0.52 6.87 -9.71
C LEU A 26 -0.84 7.64 -8.44
N ILE A 27 -0.96 6.90 -7.34
CA ILE A 27 -1.08 7.51 -6.02
C ILE A 27 -0.04 6.90 -5.09
N PRO A 28 0.46 7.69 -4.13
CA PRO A 28 1.41 7.16 -3.15
C PRO A 28 0.70 6.26 -2.16
N ALA A 29 1.41 5.19 -1.79
CA ALA A 29 0.96 4.26 -0.77
C ALA A 29 2.04 4.22 0.33
N ILE A 30 1.67 4.67 1.51
CA ILE A 30 2.53 4.62 2.68
C ILE A 30 2.33 3.26 3.32
N VAL A 31 3.41 2.51 3.54
CA VAL A 31 3.32 1.18 4.14
C VAL A 31 3.82 1.26 5.58
N GLN A 32 2.99 0.78 6.51
CA GLN A 32 3.23 0.86 7.94
C GLN A 32 3.08 -0.52 8.57
N ASP A 33 4.00 -0.87 9.48
CA ASP A 33 3.87 -2.12 10.22
C ASP A 33 2.70 -2.02 11.20
N VAL A 34 1.80 -3.01 11.14
CA VAL A 34 0.55 -2.96 11.92
C VAL A 34 0.81 -3.12 13.42
N TYR A 35 1.89 -3.80 13.81
CA TYR A 35 2.17 -4.05 15.22
C TYR A 35 2.95 -2.93 15.89
N SER A 36 4.00 -2.45 15.25
CA SER A 36 4.87 -1.43 15.84
C SER A 36 4.44 0.00 15.50
N GLY A 37 3.68 0.18 14.41
CA GLY A 37 3.37 1.50 13.90
C GLY A 37 4.50 2.11 13.10
N GLU A 38 5.59 1.38 12.89
CA GLU A 38 6.73 1.89 12.14
C GLU A 38 6.37 2.11 10.68
N VAL A 39 6.73 3.27 10.13
CA VAL A 39 6.56 3.53 8.71
C VAL A 39 7.71 2.86 7.98
N LEU A 40 7.38 1.97 7.06
CA LEU A 40 8.36 1.08 6.43
C LEU A 40 8.87 1.61 5.09
N MET A 41 7.97 2.12 4.26
CA MET A 41 8.33 2.57 2.92
C MET A 41 7.19 3.37 2.31
N LEU A 42 7.47 3.99 1.17
CA LEU A 42 6.45 4.58 0.31
C LEU A 42 6.72 4.11 -1.11
N ALA A 43 5.67 3.68 -1.80
CA ALA A 43 5.74 3.30 -3.20
C ALA A 43 4.45 3.77 -3.87
N TYR A 44 4.33 3.52 -5.17
CA TYR A 44 3.18 4.01 -5.93
C TYR A 44 2.31 2.86 -6.40
N MET A 45 1.01 3.12 -6.45
CA MET A 45 0.04 2.17 -6.98
C MET A 45 -0.73 2.80 -8.12
N ASN A 46 -1.00 2.01 -9.17
CA ASN A 46 -2.03 2.33 -10.13
C ASN A 46 -3.28 1.54 -9.77
N GLU A 47 -4.33 1.69 -10.56
CA GLU A 47 -5.59 1.01 -10.26
C GLU A 47 -5.41 -0.51 -10.24
N GLU A 48 -4.63 -1.04 -11.17
CA GLU A 48 -4.41 -2.49 -11.27
C GLU A 48 -3.65 -3.03 -10.06
N SER A 49 -2.57 -2.36 -9.64
CA SER A 49 -1.82 -2.83 -8.47
C SER A 49 -2.63 -2.70 -7.19
N MET A 50 -3.47 -1.67 -7.07
CA MET A 50 -4.37 -1.53 -5.93
C MET A 50 -5.36 -2.69 -5.89
N ALA A 51 -5.96 -3.03 -7.04
CA ALA A 51 -6.90 -4.15 -7.11
C ALA A 51 -6.21 -5.46 -6.73
N LYS A 52 -5.00 -5.71 -7.23
CA LYS A 52 -4.25 -6.94 -6.90
C LYS A 52 -3.90 -7.00 -5.42
N THR A 53 -3.57 -5.86 -4.82
CA THR A 53 -3.28 -5.79 -3.38
C THR A 53 -4.48 -6.24 -2.57
N ILE A 54 -5.66 -5.76 -2.92
CA ILE A 54 -6.90 -6.11 -2.22
C ILE A 54 -7.26 -7.57 -2.45
N GLU A 55 -7.17 -8.05 -3.69
CA GLU A 55 -7.54 -9.41 -4.03
C GLU A 55 -6.63 -10.46 -3.42
N THR A 56 -5.32 -10.21 -3.46
CA THR A 56 -4.34 -11.20 -3.01
C THR A 56 -4.04 -11.12 -1.52
N GLY A 57 -4.27 -9.95 -0.91
CA GLY A 57 -3.89 -9.72 0.48
C GLY A 57 -2.41 -9.45 0.68
N TYR A 58 -1.66 -9.24 -0.39
CA TYR A 58 -0.24 -8.90 -0.36
C TYR A 58 -0.01 -7.66 -1.22
N THR A 59 1.02 -6.85 -0.89
CA THR A 59 1.21 -5.58 -1.57
C THR A 59 1.72 -5.76 -2.99
N TRP A 60 1.07 -5.03 -3.90
CA TRP A 60 1.47 -4.86 -5.29
C TRP A 60 1.60 -3.36 -5.55
N PHE A 61 2.63 -2.99 -6.27
CA PHE A 61 2.90 -1.59 -6.61
C PHE A 61 3.13 -1.45 -8.10
N TRP A 62 3.18 -0.21 -8.57
CA TRP A 62 3.61 0.09 -9.92
C TRP A 62 5.02 0.65 -9.85
N SER A 63 5.95 -0.02 -10.56
CA SER A 63 7.33 0.45 -10.63
C SER A 63 7.43 1.51 -11.74
N ARG A 64 7.68 2.76 -11.34
CA ARG A 64 7.82 3.85 -12.29
C ARG A 64 9.04 3.70 -13.17
N SER A 65 10.14 3.23 -12.60
CA SER A 65 11.39 3.08 -13.34
C SER A 65 11.34 1.95 -14.35
N ARG A 66 10.66 0.84 -14.00
CA ARG A 66 10.58 -0.33 -14.88
C ARG A 66 9.30 -0.40 -15.69
N GLN A 67 8.32 0.46 -15.36
CA GLN A 67 7.02 0.50 -16.03
C GLN A 67 6.34 -0.87 -16.01
N GLU A 68 6.28 -1.46 -14.82
CA GLU A 68 5.65 -2.77 -14.64
C GLU A 68 5.09 -2.93 -13.23
N LEU A 69 4.19 -3.88 -13.07
CA LEU A 69 3.66 -4.27 -11.77
C LEU A 69 4.75 -4.95 -10.95
N TRP A 70 4.72 -4.72 -9.64
CA TRP A 70 5.72 -5.23 -8.72
C TRP A 70 5.04 -5.80 -7.49
N ASN A 71 5.17 -7.12 -7.29
CA ASN A 71 4.69 -7.81 -6.09
C ASN A 71 5.82 -7.80 -5.06
N LYS A 72 5.67 -6.99 -4.02
CA LYS A 72 6.70 -6.81 -3.00
C LYS A 72 7.02 -8.15 -2.32
N GLY A 73 8.29 -8.52 -2.36
CA GLY A 73 8.77 -9.74 -1.71
C GLY A 73 8.61 -11.01 -2.52
N ALA A 74 8.12 -10.94 -3.76
CA ALA A 74 7.92 -12.14 -4.58
C ALA A 74 9.21 -12.92 -4.78
N THR A 75 10.35 -12.24 -4.90
CA THR A 75 11.64 -12.87 -5.09
C THR A 75 12.39 -13.04 -3.77
N SER A 76 12.42 -12.00 -2.94
CA SER A 76 13.21 -12.00 -1.70
C SER A 76 12.56 -12.77 -0.56
N GLY A 77 11.26 -12.98 -0.62
CA GLY A 77 10.50 -13.57 0.49
C GLY A 77 10.08 -12.54 1.54
N HIS A 78 10.53 -11.30 1.43
CA HIS A 78 10.19 -10.24 2.39
C HIS A 78 8.84 -9.61 2.03
N VAL A 79 7.80 -10.42 2.18
CA VAL A 79 6.43 -10.07 1.77
C VAL A 79 5.77 -9.14 2.80
N GLN A 80 4.72 -8.47 2.36
CA GLN A 80 3.92 -7.58 3.19
C GLN A 80 2.48 -8.06 3.12
N LYS A 81 2.04 -8.75 4.18
CA LYS A 81 0.65 -9.22 4.25
C LYS A 81 -0.23 -8.06 4.71
N VAL A 82 -1.21 -7.73 3.89
CA VAL A 82 -2.07 -6.58 4.13
C VAL A 82 -3.11 -6.91 5.21
N VAL A 83 -3.20 -6.04 6.22
CA VAL A 83 -4.19 -6.16 7.29
C VAL A 83 -5.30 -5.12 7.09
N GLU A 84 -4.92 -3.88 6.81
CA GLU A 84 -5.86 -2.79 6.62
C GLU A 84 -5.34 -1.83 5.56
N ILE A 85 -6.26 -1.20 4.84
CA ILE A 85 -5.94 -0.14 3.88
C ILE A 85 -6.89 1.02 4.12
N TYR A 86 -6.33 2.22 4.26
CA TYR A 86 -7.12 3.44 4.41
C TYR A 86 -6.79 4.40 3.27
N GLY A 87 -7.82 5.04 2.72
CA GLY A 87 -7.64 6.21 1.86
C GLY A 87 -7.61 7.45 2.73
N ASP A 88 -6.92 8.49 2.25
CA ASP A 88 -6.90 9.74 2.99
C ASP A 88 -8.14 10.58 2.70
N CYS A 89 -8.21 11.79 3.26
CA CYS A 89 -9.43 12.60 3.25
C CYS A 89 -9.88 13.04 1.85
N ASP A 90 -8.98 13.09 0.89
CA ASP A 90 -9.32 13.51 -0.48
C ASP A 90 -9.03 12.43 -1.52
N ASP A 91 -8.91 11.19 -1.09
CA ASP A 91 -8.83 10.00 -1.95
C ASP A 91 -7.67 10.04 -2.95
N ASP A 92 -6.50 10.47 -2.51
CA ASP A 92 -5.31 10.47 -3.40
C ASP A 92 -4.05 9.89 -2.75
N THR A 93 -4.17 9.30 -1.56
CA THR A 93 -3.04 8.67 -0.86
C THR A 93 -3.59 7.50 -0.06
N LEU A 94 -2.80 6.43 0.02
CA LEU A 94 -3.19 5.24 0.79
C LEU A 94 -2.27 5.06 1.98
N LEU A 95 -2.83 4.57 3.08
CA LEU A 95 -2.08 4.02 4.20
C LEU A 95 -2.35 2.52 4.24
N VAL A 96 -1.31 1.72 3.99
CA VAL A 96 -1.41 0.27 3.91
C VAL A 96 -0.74 -0.30 5.15
N LYS A 97 -1.52 -0.90 6.05
CA LYS A 97 -0.99 -1.51 7.26
C LYS A 97 -0.75 -2.98 7.01
N VAL A 98 0.47 -3.44 7.29
CA VAL A 98 0.91 -4.77 6.91
C VAL A 98 1.58 -5.51 8.06
N GLU A 99 1.64 -6.83 7.91
CA GLU A 99 2.55 -7.68 8.67
C GLU A 99 3.79 -7.85 7.79
N GLN A 100 4.89 -7.22 8.19
CA GLN A 100 6.13 -7.24 7.41
C GLN A 100 6.96 -8.47 7.74
N THR A 101 7.33 -9.24 6.73
CA THR A 101 8.30 -10.32 6.88
C THR A 101 9.67 -9.80 6.47
N GLY A 102 10.62 -9.79 7.41
CA GLY A 102 11.98 -9.36 7.12
C GLY A 102 12.09 -7.87 6.86
N ALA A 103 13.04 -7.50 6.01
CA ALA A 103 13.33 -6.09 5.71
C ALA A 103 12.43 -5.57 4.61
N ALA A 104 11.90 -4.37 4.80
CA ALA A 104 11.11 -3.70 3.76
C ALA A 104 12.01 -3.09 2.70
N CYS A 105 13.20 -2.62 3.09
CA CYS A 105 14.12 -1.95 2.19
C CYS A 105 15.02 -2.95 1.46
N HIS A 106 15.29 -2.69 0.17
CA HIS A 106 16.17 -3.55 -0.62
C HIS A 106 17.62 -3.56 -0.09
N THR A 107 17.99 -2.59 0.76
CA THR A 107 19.30 -2.54 1.39
C THR A 107 19.45 -3.53 2.54
N GLY A 108 18.36 -4.18 2.95
CA GLY A 108 18.34 -5.07 4.10
C GLY A 108 17.89 -4.41 5.39
N ASN A 109 17.65 -3.11 5.37
CA ASN A 109 17.10 -2.41 6.54
C ASN A 109 15.61 -2.68 6.67
N ARG A 110 15.13 -2.72 7.91
CA ARG A 110 13.71 -2.98 8.15
C ARG A 110 12.82 -1.90 7.53
N THR A 111 13.23 -0.64 7.67
CA THR A 111 12.51 0.48 7.07
C THR A 111 13.39 1.16 6.04
N CYS A 112 12.77 1.77 5.03
CA CYS A 112 13.48 2.61 4.06
C CYS A 112 13.90 3.95 4.66
N PHE A 113 13.29 4.34 5.78
CA PHE A 113 13.51 5.65 6.39
C PHE A 113 14.54 5.57 7.51
N PHE A 114 15.78 5.28 7.16
CA PHE A 114 16.87 5.13 8.13
C PHE A 114 17.91 6.24 8.02
N ASN A 115 17.77 7.15 7.07
CA ASN A 115 18.76 8.20 6.81
C ASN A 115 18.30 9.49 7.51
N ARG A 116 18.70 9.64 8.77
CA ARG A 116 18.23 10.76 9.59
C ARG A 116 18.86 12.08 9.11
N ILE A 117 18.02 13.06 8.83
CA ILE A 117 18.43 14.37 8.32
C ILE A 117 18.45 15.41 9.45
N LYS A 118 17.55 15.26 10.40
CA LYS A 118 17.47 16.21 11.53
C LYS A 118 17.30 15.50 12.87
#